data_94a447bb52c8a67236e3fcf1d811a620
#
_entry.id   94a447bb52c8a67236e3fcf1d811a620
#
_cell.length_a   1.000
_cell.length_b   1.000
_cell.length_c   1.000
_cell.angle_alpha   90.00
_cell.angle_beta   90.00
_cell.angle_gamma   90.00
#
_symmetry.space_group_name_H-M   'P 1'
#
loop_
_entity.id
_entity.type
_entity.pdbx_description
1 polymer ?
#
loop_
_entity_poly.entity_id
_entity_poly.type
_entity_poly.pdbx_seq_one_letter_code
_entity_poly.pdbx_strand_id
1 'polypeptide(L)'
;MDASDVMRRYLMLSVIFLGGGGAAAWLMSTAGVLTESTPEAADIAQGEDLYREYCAACHGADLEGQPDWRSAGPDGVLPAPPHDETGHTWHHPDGVLFDYTKLGGKAALALQGVEFESGMPGFGDQLSDAEIWNIIAYIQSTWPERQR
;
A
#
# COMPACT_ATOMS: atom_id res chain seq x y z
N MET A 1 1.29 -9.94 64.40
CA MET A 1 0.73 -10.61 63.21
C MET A 1 1.57 -11.83 62.99
N ASP A 2 0.98 -13.00 63.22
CA ASP A 2 1.68 -14.28 63.20
C ASP A 2 1.92 -14.74 61.73
N ALA A 3 3.09 -15.30 61.48
CA ALA A 3 3.50 -15.78 60.16
C ALA A 3 2.53 -16.84 59.58
N SER A 4 1.80 -17.52 60.42
CA SER A 4 0.75 -18.48 60.09
C SER A 4 -0.48 -17.81 59.42
N ASP A 5 -0.83 -16.59 59.82
CA ASP A 5 -1.96 -15.85 59.23
C ASP A 5 -1.64 -15.30 57.84
N VAL A 6 -0.40 -14.97 57.58
CA VAL A 6 0.07 -14.52 56.26
C VAL A 6 0.06 -15.68 55.26
N MET A 7 0.54 -16.86 55.69
CA MET A 7 0.57 -18.05 54.85
C MET A 7 -0.84 -18.54 54.51
N ARG A 8 -1.78 -18.44 55.44
CA ARG A 8 -3.19 -18.84 55.23
C ARG A 8 -3.91 -17.93 54.26
N ARG A 9 -3.54 -16.65 54.21
CA ARG A 9 -4.08 -15.70 53.22
C ARG A 9 -3.56 -15.97 51.80
N TYR A 10 -2.30 -16.36 51.66
CA TYR A 10 -1.74 -16.73 50.36
C TYR A 10 -2.27 -18.07 49.85
N LEU A 11 -2.58 -19.03 50.73
CA LEU A 11 -3.18 -20.30 50.32
C LEU A 11 -4.65 -20.16 49.90
N MET A 12 -5.39 -19.20 50.43
CA MET A 12 -6.79 -18.94 50.02
C MET A 12 -6.88 -18.19 48.71
N LEU A 13 -5.85 -17.44 48.31
CA LEU A 13 -5.79 -16.75 47.02
C LEU A 13 -5.36 -17.66 45.88
N SER A 14 -4.75 -18.81 46.17
CA SER A 14 -4.30 -19.74 45.13
C SER A 14 -5.36 -20.75 44.67
N VAL A 15 -6.50 -20.84 45.35
CA VAL A 15 -7.56 -21.84 45.04
C VAL A 15 -8.66 -21.26 44.10
N ILE A 16 -8.67 -19.95 43.88
CA ILE A 16 -9.69 -19.31 43.02
C ILE A 16 -9.29 -19.31 41.53
N PHE A 17 -8.07 -19.76 41.19
CA PHE A 17 -7.59 -19.76 39.80
C PHE A 17 -7.66 -21.12 39.06
N LEU A 18 -8.26 -22.17 39.66
CA LEU A 18 -8.32 -23.50 39.08
C LEU A 18 -9.74 -24.00 38.74
N GLY A 19 -10.69 -23.09 38.59
CA GLY A 19 -12.07 -23.50 38.30
C GLY A 19 -12.77 -22.63 37.26
N GLY A 20 -12.18 -22.44 36.10
CA GLY A 20 -12.83 -21.74 35.01
C GLY A 20 -12.12 -22.07 33.73
N GLY A 21 -12.44 -23.24 33.12
CA GLY A 21 -12.06 -23.61 31.78
C GLY A 21 -12.75 -22.69 30.77
N GLY A 22 -12.35 -21.43 30.74
CA GLY A 22 -12.58 -20.52 29.65
C GLY A 22 -11.33 -20.54 28.81
N ALA A 23 -11.35 -21.25 27.69
CA ALA A 23 -10.45 -21.00 26.60
C ALA A 23 -10.63 -19.53 26.21
N ALA A 24 -9.88 -18.63 26.85
CA ALA A 24 -9.60 -17.35 26.29
C ALA A 24 -8.81 -17.65 25.01
N ALA A 25 -9.54 -17.89 23.91
CA ALA A 25 -8.99 -17.77 22.61
C ALA A 25 -8.42 -16.35 22.54
N TRP A 26 -7.13 -16.24 22.74
CA TRP A 26 -6.35 -15.14 22.24
C TRP A 26 -6.55 -15.17 20.73
N LEU A 27 -7.63 -14.52 20.28
CA LEU A 27 -7.66 -13.97 18.94
C LEU A 27 -6.49 -12.97 18.94
N MET A 28 -5.29 -13.47 18.67
CA MET A 28 -4.29 -12.68 18.01
C MET A 28 -4.98 -12.29 16.71
N SER A 29 -5.63 -11.12 16.74
CA SER A 29 -5.81 -10.33 15.55
C SER A 29 -4.39 -10.10 15.06
N THR A 30 -3.88 -11.03 14.27
CA THR A 30 -2.88 -10.71 13.30
C THR A 30 -3.59 -9.68 12.42
N ALA A 31 -3.45 -8.40 12.78
CA ALA A 31 -3.46 -7.36 11.78
C ALA A 31 -2.30 -7.75 10.86
N GLY A 32 -2.57 -8.73 10.00
CA GLY A 32 -1.75 -8.98 8.84
C GLY A 32 -1.69 -7.63 8.19
N VAL A 33 -0.49 -7.12 8.02
CA VAL A 33 -0.25 -6.13 7.00
C VAL A 33 -0.81 -6.80 5.76
N LEU A 34 -2.06 -6.43 5.42
CA LEU A 34 -2.64 -6.80 4.16
C LEU A 34 -1.74 -6.08 3.15
N THR A 35 -0.78 -6.80 2.61
CA THR A 35 -0.11 -6.38 1.39
C THR A 35 -1.22 -6.40 0.36
N GLU A 36 -1.89 -5.25 0.20
CA GLU A 36 -2.89 -5.11 -0.84
C GLU A 36 -2.20 -5.45 -2.16
N SER A 37 -2.73 -6.43 -2.83
CA SER A 37 -2.30 -6.85 -4.16
C SER A 37 -3.40 -6.52 -5.16
N THR A 38 -3.00 -6.31 -6.41
CA THR A 38 -3.96 -6.09 -7.50
C THR A 38 -4.98 -7.23 -7.54
N PRO A 39 -6.29 -6.93 -7.48
CA PRO A 39 -7.32 -7.96 -7.48
C PRO A 39 -7.27 -8.79 -8.78
N GLU A 40 -7.43 -10.11 -8.65
CA GLU A 40 -7.50 -11.02 -9.80
C GLU A 40 -8.65 -10.69 -10.75
N ALA A 41 -9.72 -10.06 -10.25
CA ALA A 41 -10.90 -9.66 -11.02
C ALA A 41 -10.82 -8.23 -11.57
N ALA A 42 -9.63 -7.59 -11.59
CA ALA A 42 -9.49 -6.25 -12.12
C ALA A 42 -9.81 -6.19 -13.63
N ASP A 43 -10.52 -5.14 -14.05
CA ASP A 43 -10.88 -4.91 -15.45
C ASP A 43 -9.74 -4.14 -16.15
N ILE A 44 -8.89 -4.89 -16.87
CA ILE A 44 -7.74 -4.34 -17.61
C ILE A 44 -8.18 -3.39 -18.71
N ALA A 45 -9.30 -3.66 -19.40
CA ALA A 45 -9.77 -2.80 -20.50
C ALA A 45 -10.26 -1.45 -19.96
N GLN A 46 -11.02 -1.46 -18.85
CA GLN A 46 -11.39 -0.24 -18.15
C GLN A 46 -10.14 0.48 -17.62
N GLY A 47 -9.17 -0.25 -17.12
CA GLY A 47 -7.89 0.29 -16.64
C GLY A 47 -7.13 1.04 -17.74
N GLU A 48 -7.11 0.52 -18.98
CA GLU A 48 -6.51 1.18 -20.13
C GLU A 48 -7.20 2.50 -20.48
N ASP A 49 -8.54 2.52 -20.48
CA ASP A 49 -9.30 3.73 -20.76
C ASP A 49 -9.07 4.80 -19.68
N LEU A 50 -9.10 4.41 -18.41
CA LEU A 50 -8.82 5.30 -17.28
C LEU A 50 -7.37 5.80 -17.28
N TYR A 51 -6.41 4.94 -17.61
CA TYR A 51 -5.01 5.36 -17.77
C TYR A 51 -4.86 6.46 -18.83
N ARG A 52 -5.48 6.29 -19.99
CA ARG A 52 -5.45 7.29 -21.07
C ARG A 52 -6.04 8.61 -20.64
N GLU A 53 -7.10 8.59 -19.83
CA GLU A 53 -7.79 9.78 -19.37
C GLU A 53 -7.02 10.53 -18.26
N TYR A 54 -6.49 9.80 -17.27
CA TYR A 54 -5.96 10.41 -16.04
C TYR A 54 -4.43 10.41 -15.97
N CYS A 55 -3.75 9.49 -16.62
CA CYS A 55 -2.31 9.24 -16.40
C CYS A 55 -1.46 9.60 -17.63
N ALA A 56 -1.95 9.33 -18.84
CA ALA A 56 -1.16 9.41 -20.07
C ALA A 56 -0.61 10.80 -20.37
N ALA A 57 -1.29 11.87 -19.92
CA ALA A 57 -0.81 13.23 -20.12
C ALA A 57 0.58 13.50 -19.52
N CYS A 58 0.92 12.79 -18.44
CA CYS A 58 2.21 12.89 -17.76
C CYS A 58 3.09 11.68 -18.02
N HIS A 59 2.53 10.46 -17.97
CA HIS A 59 3.29 9.22 -18.06
C HIS A 59 3.43 8.65 -19.48
N GLY A 60 2.88 9.37 -20.48
CA GLY A 60 2.90 8.93 -21.88
C GLY A 60 1.77 7.97 -22.22
N ALA A 61 1.31 8.01 -23.49
CA ALA A 61 0.22 7.15 -23.95
C ALA A 61 0.65 5.69 -24.09
N ASP A 62 1.93 5.46 -24.33
CA ASP A 62 2.57 4.16 -24.45
C ASP A 62 3.39 3.82 -23.19
N LEU A 63 3.07 4.43 -22.04
CA LEU A 63 3.71 4.26 -20.73
C LEU A 63 5.18 4.69 -20.67
N GLU A 64 5.65 5.44 -21.67
CA GLU A 64 7.06 5.80 -21.89
C GLU A 64 7.61 6.85 -20.91
N GLY A 65 6.74 7.55 -20.16
CA GLY A 65 7.14 8.62 -19.26
C GLY A 65 7.65 9.87 -19.95
N GLN A 66 8.32 10.73 -19.19
CA GLN A 66 8.94 11.96 -19.70
C GLN A 66 10.44 11.80 -19.86
N PRO A 67 11.07 12.56 -20.80
CA PRO A 67 12.52 12.58 -20.94
C PRO A 67 13.21 12.96 -19.62
N ASP A 68 14.40 12.39 -19.40
CA ASP A 68 15.26 12.69 -18.25
C ASP A 68 14.58 12.51 -16.88
N TRP A 69 13.59 11.63 -16.78
CA TRP A 69 12.77 11.43 -15.57
C TRP A 69 13.57 11.13 -14.29
N ARG A 70 14.84 10.77 -14.38
CA ARG A 70 15.74 10.57 -13.23
C ARG A 70 16.42 11.85 -12.76
N SER A 71 16.22 12.97 -13.46
CA SER A 71 16.87 14.24 -13.18
C SER A 71 15.83 15.28 -12.79
N ALA A 72 15.93 15.85 -11.59
CA ALA A 72 15.01 16.88 -11.15
C ALA A 72 15.10 18.13 -12.03
N GLY A 73 13.95 18.72 -12.31
CA GLY A 73 13.83 19.99 -12.99
C GLY A 73 14.35 21.17 -12.11
N PRO A 74 14.32 22.39 -12.64
CA PRO A 74 14.75 23.59 -11.90
C PRO A 74 13.95 23.86 -10.62
N ASP A 75 12.73 23.32 -10.55
CA ASP A 75 11.81 23.39 -9.40
C ASP A 75 12.06 22.27 -8.36
N GLY A 76 13.04 21.40 -8.62
CA GLY A 76 13.36 20.26 -7.76
C GLY A 76 12.42 19.06 -7.92
N VAL A 77 11.44 19.13 -8.84
CA VAL A 77 10.48 18.05 -9.09
C VAL A 77 11.01 17.13 -10.19
N LEU A 78 10.87 15.82 -9.98
CA LEU A 78 11.19 14.83 -11.01
C LEU A 78 10.07 14.77 -12.06
N PRO A 79 10.42 14.69 -13.36
CA PRO A 79 9.45 14.39 -14.42
C PRO A 79 8.81 13.02 -14.19
N ALA A 80 7.65 12.79 -14.81
CA ALA A 80 6.90 11.56 -14.66
C ALA A 80 7.69 10.35 -15.21
N PRO A 81 7.91 9.30 -14.40
CA PRO A 81 8.66 8.13 -14.82
C PRO A 81 7.85 7.26 -15.79
N PRO A 82 8.53 6.41 -16.59
CA PRO A 82 7.88 5.38 -17.38
C PRO A 82 7.18 4.35 -16.49
N HIS A 83 6.08 3.80 -17.00
CA HIS A 83 5.39 2.67 -16.41
C HIS A 83 5.64 1.35 -17.13
N ASP A 84 6.35 1.37 -18.26
CA ASP A 84 6.84 0.21 -18.99
C ASP A 84 8.08 -0.44 -18.32
N GLU A 85 8.71 -1.40 -19.00
CA GLU A 85 9.90 -2.09 -18.49
C GLU A 85 11.14 -1.19 -18.37
N THR A 86 11.15 -0.01 -18.98
CA THR A 86 12.28 0.95 -18.91
C THR A 86 12.24 1.81 -17.66
N GLY A 87 11.07 1.85 -16.99
CA GLY A 87 10.86 2.54 -15.73
C GLY A 87 11.30 1.72 -14.52
N HIS A 88 10.66 1.97 -13.38
CA HIS A 88 10.93 1.27 -12.13
C HIS A 88 9.65 0.91 -11.34
N THR A 89 8.48 1.15 -11.92
CA THR A 89 7.18 0.92 -11.29
C THR A 89 7.03 -0.52 -10.79
N TRP A 90 7.53 -1.48 -11.55
CA TRP A 90 7.51 -2.91 -11.25
C TRP A 90 8.37 -3.33 -10.04
N HIS A 91 9.18 -2.43 -9.48
CA HIS A 91 9.92 -2.66 -8.23
C HIS A 91 9.09 -2.41 -6.97
N HIS A 92 7.96 -1.74 -7.10
CA HIS A 92 7.14 -1.36 -5.96
C HIS A 92 6.04 -2.39 -5.70
N PRO A 93 5.73 -2.68 -4.42
CA PRO A 93 4.53 -3.45 -4.06
C PRO A 93 3.26 -2.76 -4.56
N ASP A 94 2.24 -3.55 -4.91
CA ASP A 94 0.98 -3.06 -5.46
C ASP A 94 0.30 -2.02 -4.56
N GLY A 95 0.29 -2.24 -3.23
CA GLY A 95 -0.26 -1.29 -2.27
C GLY A 95 0.46 0.06 -2.29
N VAL A 96 1.76 0.10 -2.58
CA VAL A 96 2.51 1.35 -2.75
C VAL A 96 2.05 2.07 -4.01
N LEU A 97 1.87 1.35 -5.12
CA LEU A 97 1.35 1.93 -6.37
C LEU A 97 -0.06 2.48 -6.19
N PHE A 98 -0.88 1.76 -5.42
CA PHE A 98 -2.23 2.19 -5.05
C PHE A 98 -2.21 3.50 -4.26
N ASP A 99 -1.40 3.57 -3.19
CA ASP A 99 -1.29 4.78 -2.36
C ASP A 99 -0.78 5.98 -3.17
N TYR A 100 0.21 5.77 -4.06
CA TYR A 100 0.70 6.83 -4.95
C TYR A 100 -0.39 7.36 -5.86
N THR A 101 -1.20 6.49 -6.42
CA THR A 101 -2.31 6.89 -7.30
C THR A 101 -3.42 7.56 -6.51
N LYS A 102 -3.79 7.02 -5.37
CA LYS A 102 -4.90 7.52 -4.56
C LYS A 102 -4.59 8.85 -3.88
N LEU A 103 -3.42 8.95 -3.24
CA LEU A 103 -3.05 10.06 -2.37
C LEU A 103 -2.16 11.10 -3.05
N GLY A 104 -1.54 10.73 -4.17
CA GLY A 104 -0.48 11.50 -4.81
C GLY A 104 0.91 11.22 -4.20
N GLY A 105 1.96 11.47 -4.99
CA GLY A 105 3.30 11.05 -4.63
C GLY A 105 3.82 11.65 -3.33
N LYS A 106 3.56 12.92 -3.05
CA LYS A 106 4.01 13.59 -1.81
C LYS A 106 3.38 12.95 -0.57
N ALA A 107 2.07 12.75 -0.57
CA ALA A 107 1.36 12.18 0.58
C ALA A 107 1.70 10.69 0.78
N ALA A 108 1.79 9.93 -0.30
CA ALA A 108 2.17 8.51 -0.24
C ALA A 108 3.59 8.31 0.32
N LEU A 109 4.56 9.16 -0.06
CA LEU A 109 5.91 9.13 0.48
C LEU A 109 5.95 9.54 1.96
N ALA A 110 5.16 10.53 2.35
CA ALA A 110 5.07 10.96 3.74
C ALA A 110 4.58 9.84 4.67
N LEU A 111 3.68 8.96 4.21
CA LEU A 111 3.27 7.76 4.96
C LEU A 111 4.43 6.79 5.22
N GLN A 112 5.45 6.81 4.37
CA GLN A 112 6.67 6.01 4.52
C GLN A 112 7.78 6.75 5.28
N GLY A 113 7.50 7.95 5.82
CA GLY A 113 8.47 8.78 6.52
C GLY A 113 9.48 9.48 5.60
N VAL A 114 9.18 9.59 4.31
CA VAL A 114 10.02 10.24 3.31
C VAL A 114 9.45 11.61 2.97
N GLU A 115 10.24 12.66 3.19
CA GLU A 115 9.91 14.01 2.72
C GLU A 115 10.45 14.20 1.29
N PHE A 116 9.53 14.35 0.35
CA PHE A 116 9.86 14.51 -1.07
C PHE A 116 8.81 15.35 -1.79
N GLU A 117 9.27 16.26 -2.64
CA GLU A 117 8.36 17.02 -3.52
C GLU A 117 8.05 16.20 -4.77
N SER A 118 6.77 15.91 -4.97
CA SER A 118 6.27 15.16 -6.11
C SER A 118 5.28 15.98 -6.90
N GLY A 119 5.40 15.95 -8.22
CA GLY A 119 4.43 16.53 -9.13
C GLY A 119 3.20 15.65 -9.39
N MET A 120 3.19 14.40 -8.90
CA MET A 120 2.06 13.49 -9.09
C MET A 120 0.91 13.84 -8.14
N PRO A 121 -0.27 14.24 -8.66
CA PRO A 121 -1.45 14.50 -7.84
C PRO A 121 -2.08 13.21 -7.32
N GLY A 122 -2.95 13.31 -6.30
CA GLY A 122 -3.82 12.22 -5.89
C GLY A 122 -5.12 12.20 -6.69
N PHE A 123 -5.62 11.00 -6.96
CA PHE A 123 -6.86 10.79 -7.73
C PHE A 123 -8.01 10.22 -6.89
N GLY A 124 -7.84 10.03 -5.57
CA GLY A 124 -8.85 9.43 -4.70
C GLY A 124 -10.18 10.19 -4.63
N ASP A 125 -10.21 11.46 -4.99
CA ASP A 125 -11.46 12.25 -5.09
C ASP A 125 -12.17 12.09 -6.45
N GLN A 126 -11.49 11.50 -7.45
CA GLN A 126 -11.97 11.37 -8.82
C GLN A 126 -12.21 9.92 -9.23
N LEU A 127 -11.45 9.00 -8.66
CA LEU A 127 -11.46 7.58 -8.96
C LEU A 127 -11.80 6.77 -7.70
N SER A 128 -12.64 5.76 -7.85
CA SER A 128 -12.87 4.75 -6.83
C SER A 128 -11.65 3.83 -6.68
N ASP A 129 -11.57 3.12 -5.55
CA ASP A 129 -10.51 2.15 -5.29
C ASP A 129 -10.46 1.05 -6.36
N ALA A 130 -11.61 0.60 -6.86
CA ALA A 130 -11.69 -0.38 -7.92
C ALA A 130 -11.11 0.15 -9.26
N GLU A 131 -11.39 1.39 -9.60
CA GLU A 131 -10.85 2.02 -10.80
C GLU A 131 -9.33 2.23 -10.72
N ILE A 132 -8.82 2.59 -9.54
CA ILE A 132 -7.37 2.67 -9.29
C ILE A 132 -6.73 1.29 -9.47
N TRP A 133 -7.33 0.23 -8.93
CA TRP A 133 -6.85 -1.13 -9.13
C TRP A 133 -6.88 -1.57 -10.60
N ASN A 134 -7.89 -1.16 -11.36
CA ASN A 134 -7.96 -1.45 -12.78
C ASN A 134 -6.82 -0.77 -13.56
N ILE A 135 -6.49 0.48 -13.23
CA ILE A 135 -5.33 1.18 -13.82
C ILE A 135 -4.03 0.43 -13.51
N ILE A 136 -3.83 0.02 -12.26
CA ILE A 136 -2.62 -0.71 -11.85
C ILE A 136 -2.54 -2.05 -12.59
N ALA A 137 -3.66 -2.79 -12.70
CA ALA A 137 -3.72 -4.03 -13.46
C ALA A 137 -3.39 -3.84 -14.94
N TYR A 138 -3.86 -2.77 -15.56
CA TYR A 138 -3.49 -2.42 -16.92
C TYR A 138 -1.98 -2.20 -17.07
N ILE A 139 -1.38 -1.36 -16.22
CA ILE A 139 0.06 -1.11 -16.24
C ILE A 139 0.83 -2.43 -16.08
N GLN A 140 0.47 -3.26 -15.10
CA GLN A 140 1.11 -4.56 -14.86
C GLN A 140 0.96 -5.53 -16.03
N SER A 141 -0.18 -5.47 -16.77
CA SER A 141 -0.43 -6.34 -17.91
C SER A 141 0.55 -6.10 -19.06
N THR A 142 1.14 -4.91 -19.15
CA THR A 142 2.11 -4.53 -20.19
C THR A 142 3.53 -5.01 -19.87
N TRP A 143 3.81 -5.39 -18.62
CA TRP A 143 5.15 -5.80 -18.24
C TRP A 143 5.54 -7.16 -18.79
N PRO A 144 6.81 -7.35 -19.16
CA PRO A 144 7.34 -8.67 -19.47
C PRO A 144 7.15 -9.65 -18.31
N GLU A 145 7.00 -10.93 -18.61
CA GLU A 145 6.72 -11.98 -17.63
C GLU A 145 7.72 -12.02 -16.45
N ARG A 146 8.98 -11.63 -16.68
CA ARG A 146 10.00 -11.56 -15.62
C ARG A 146 9.80 -10.43 -14.61
N GLN A 147 8.89 -9.49 -14.87
CA GLN A 147 8.61 -8.31 -14.04
C GLN A 147 7.19 -8.33 -13.44
N ARG A 148 6.42 -9.37 -13.77
CA ARG A 148 5.08 -9.61 -13.24
C ARG A 148 5.09 -10.52 -12.02
#